data_93219fe450a159aa82a56afe641ea32b
#
_entry.id   93219fe450a159aa82a56afe641ea32b
#
_cell.length_a   1.000
_cell.length_b   1.000
_cell.length_c   1.000
_cell.angle_alpha   90.00
_cell.angle_beta   90.00
_cell.angle_gamma   90.00
#
_symmetry.space_group_name_H-M   'P 1'
#
loop_
_entity.id
_entity.type
_entity.pdbx_description
1 polymer ?
#
loop_
_entity_poly.entity_id
_entity_poly.type
_entity_poly.pdbx_seq_one_letter_code
_entity_poly.pdbx_strand_id
1 'polypeptide(L)'
;PKGVDDGTRIRLSDKGEVGVKGSSNGDLYIFINVNSHDIFKRSEENLFFEFPISIADAALGTVLEVPTIGGGKAKVKIPAGTQTGKQFRLRDKGMPIMRSRDYGDLYIRVITEVPISLNKEQKELLEKFRTLENNKTTPNIRNFFEKAKNFWKS
;
A
#
# COMPACT_ATOMS: atom_id res chain seq x y z
N PRO A 1 23.51 6.85 4.17
CA PRO A 1 23.46 5.63 3.38
C PRO A 1 22.03 5.24 3.01
N LYS A 2 21.90 4.50 1.92
CA LYS A 2 20.59 3.99 1.48
C LYS A 2 19.98 3.07 2.53
N GLY A 3 18.69 3.17 2.74
CA GLY A 3 17.96 2.32 3.67
C GLY A 3 17.93 2.82 5.11
N VAL A 4 18.48 4.00 5.39
CA VAL A 4 18.39 4.59 6.74
C VAL A 4 16.92 4.82 7.10
N ASP A 5 16.59 4.63 8.37
CA ASP A 5 15.26 4.88 8.91
C ASP A 5 15.30 6.07 9.87
N ASP A 6 14.12 6.57 10.22
CA ASP A 6 13.99 7.62 11.21
C ASP A 6 14.56 7.14 12.54
N GLY A 7 15.32 8.03 13.21
CA GLY A 7 16.00 7.70 14.44
C GLY A 7 17.31 6.93 14.28
N THR A 8 17.73 6.60 13.06
CA THR A 8 19.02 5.94 12.82
C THR A 8 20.14 6.88 13.26
N ARG A 9 21.11 6.33 14.01
CA ARG A 9 22.31 7.03 14.43
C ARG A 9 23.52 6.52 13.65
N ILE A 10 24.21 7.43 13.01
CA ILE A 10 25.42 7.13 12.24
C ILE A 10 26.63 7.70 12.98
N ARG A 11 27.65 6.86 13.17
CA ARG A 11 28.94 7.25 13.75
C ARG A 11 29.97 7.44 12.66
N LEU A 12 30.61 8.61 12.66
CA LEU A 12 31.77 8.89 11.82
C LEU A 12 33.01 8.98 12.71
N SER A 13 33.88 8.00 12.63
CA SER A 13 35.12 7.94 13.42
C SER A 13 36.08 9.07 13.04
N ASP A 14 36.75 9.67 14.02
CA ASP A 14 37.71 10.75 13.84
C ASP A 14 37.22 12.01 13.13
N LYS A 15 35.90 12.22 13.03
CA LYS A 15 35.28 13.38 12.39
C LYS A 15 34.67 14.37 13.39
N GLY A 16 34.84 14.12 14.69
CA GLY A 16 34.34 14.97 15.75
C GLY A 16 35.32 16.09 16.08
N GLU A 17 35.29 16.57 17.34
CA GLU A 17 36.18 17.64 17.82
C GLU A 17 37.65 17.25 17.69
N VAL A 18 38.50 18.26 17.40
CA VAL A 18 39.95 18.08 17.36
C VAL A 18 40.44 17.74 18.77
N GLY A 19 41.15 16.62 18.87
CA GLY A 19 41.73 16.22 20.14
C GLY A 19 42.89 17.10 20.57
N VAL A 20 43.28 17.00 21.85
CA VAL A 20 44.48 17.64 22.35
C VAL A 20 45.72 17.10 21.66
N LYS A 21 46.82 17.86 21.72
CA LYS A 21 48.08 17.51 21.06
C LYS A 21 48.49 16.06 21.32
N GLY A 22 48.65 15.30 20.24
CA GLY A 22 49.00 13.87 20.27
C GLY A 22 47.82 12.88 20.41
N SER A 23 46.59 13.39 20.52
CA SER A 23 45.36 12.55 20.55
C SER A 23 44.68 12.52 19.19
N SER A 24 43.93 11.45 18.94
CA SER A 24 43.00 11.37 17.79
C SER A 24 41.78 12.28 17.99
N ASN A 25 41.13 12.66 16.91
CA ASN A 25 39.87 13.39 16.95
C ASN A 25 38.77 12.50 17.55
N GLY A 26 37.76 13.13 18.11
CA GLY A 26 36.56 12.45 18.56
C GLY A 26 35.73 11.91 17.37
N ASP A 27 34.67 11.21 17.67
CA ASP A 27 33.73 10.70 16.67
C ASP A 27 32.57 11.67 16.47
N LEU A 28 32.03 11.70 15.26
CA LEU A 28 30.83 12.46 14.92
C LEU A 28 29.63 11.52 14.85
N TYR A 29 28.56 11.85 15.54
CA TYR A 29 27.30 11.13 15.51
C TYR A 29 26.27 11.94 14.73
N ILE A 30 25.65 11.30 13.75
CA ILE A 30 24.60 11.88 12.93
C ILE A 30 23.30 11.17 13.25
N PHE A 31 22.29 11.93 13.65
CA PHE A 31 20.93 11.46 13.88
C PHE A 31 20.10 11.74 12.63
N ILE A 32 19.44 10.73 12.11
CA ILE A 32 18.67 10.80 10.87
C ILE A 32 17.19 11.01 11.20
N ASN A 33 16.63 12.08 10.65
CA ASN A 33 15.18 12.30 10.61
C ASN A 33 14.71 12.05 9.19
N VAL A 34 13.80 11.10 9.01
CA VAL A 34 13.23 10.78 7.71
C VAL A 34 11.82 11.37 7.64
N ASN A 35 11.60 12.25 6.65
CA ASN A 35 10.29 12.84 6.44
C ASN A 35 9.30 11.79 5.95
N SER A 36 8.04 11.89 6.40
CA SER A 36 6.97 11.05 5.91
C SER A 36 6.67 11.36 4.44
N HIS A 37 6.26 10.36 3.68
CA HIS A 37 5.88 10.50 2.28
C HIS A 37 4.36 10.62 2.17
N ASP A 38 3.86 11.37 1.19
CA ASP A 38 2.42 11.60 1.01
C ASP A 38 1.67 10.31 0.64
N ILE A 39 2.30 9.41 -0.10
CA ILE A 39 1.69 8.18 -0.58
C ILE A 39 2.13 6.98 0.27
N PHE A 40 3.45 6.83 0.45
CA PHE A 40 4.02 5.65 1.07
C PHE A 40 4.13 5.78 2.57
N LYS A 41 3.69 4.74 3.28
CA LYS A 41 3.99 4.53 4.70
C LYS A 41 5.11 3.52 4.80
N ARG A 42 6.03 3.75 5.72
CA ARG A 42 7.20 2.89 5.89
C ARG A 42 7.14 2.14 7.21
N SER A 43 7.46 0.84 7.16
CA SER A 43 7.77 0.03 8.33
C SER A 43 9.07 -0.72 8.05
N GLU A 44 10.15 -0.27 8.67
CA GLU A 44 11.51 -0.75 8.43
C GLU A 44 11.89 -0.67 6.93
N GLU A 45 12.11 -1.80 6.27
CA GLU A 45 12.44 -1.87 4.84
C GLU A 45 11.21 -1.95 3.94
N ASN A 46 10.02 -2.17 4.50
CA ASN A 46 8.81 -2.35 3.73
C ASN A 46 8.03 -1.05 3.57
N LEU A 47 7.37 -0.93 2.45
CA LEU A 47 6.49 0.20 2.14
C LEU A 47 5.06 -0.28 1.99
N PHE A 48 4.14 0.58 2.37
CA PHE A 48 2.70 0.33 2.34
C PHE A 48 1.98 1.54 1.77
N PHE A 49 0.99 1.32 0.91
CA PHE A 49 0.03 2.38 0.58
C PHE A 49 -1.31 1.79 0.19
N GLU A 50 -2.34 2.62 0.31
CA GLU A 50 -3.68 2.28 -0.12
C GLU A 50 -3.92 2.84 -1.52
N PHE A 51 -4.45 2.02 -2.41
CA PHE A 51 -4.73 2.39 -3.79
C PHE A 51 -6.24 2.37 -4.02
N PRO A 52 -6.86 3.54 -4.26
CA PRO A 52 -8.28 3.57 -4.58
C PRO A 52 -8.52 3.06 -6.00
N ILE A 53 -9.45 2.14 -6.16
CA ILE A 53 -9.88 1.62 -7.45
C ILE A 53 -11.38 1.75 -7.62
N SER A 54 -11.84 1.84 -8.86
CA SER A 54 -13.27 1.88 -9.14
C SER A 54 -13.94 0.53 -8.87
N ILE A 55 -15.24 0.54 -8.58
CA ILE A 55 -16.00 -0.70 -8.42
C ILE A 55 -16.00 -1.53 -9.71
N ALA A 56 -16.00 -0.87 -10.87
CA ALA A 56 -15.95 -1.55 -12.16
C ALA A 56 -14.63 -2.30 -12.35
N ASP A 57 -13.50 -1.65 -12.04
CA ASP A 57 -12.18 -2.28 -12.11
C ASP A 57 -12.06 -3.45 -11.11
N ALA A 58 -12.59 -3.30 -9.91
CA ALA A 58 -12.57 -4.36 -8.92
C ALA A 58 -13.42 -5.58 -9.37
N ALA A 59 -14.57 -5.32 -9.94
CA ALA A 59 -15.50 -6.37 -10.38
C ALA A 59 -15.00 -7.09 -11.64
N LEU A 60 -14.52 -6.33 -12.63
CA LEU A 60 -14.11 -6.86 -13.92
C LEU A 60 -12.67 -7.34 -13.94
N GLY A 61 -11.84 -6.86 -13.03
CA GLY A 61 -10.40 -7.04 -13.09
C GLY A 61 -9.74 -6.00 -13.98
N THR A 62 -8.49 -5.71 -13.72
CA THR A 62 -7.72 -4.73 -14.48
C THR A 62 -6.23 -4.93 -14.21
N VAL A 63 -5.40 -4.17 -14.90
CA VAL A 63 -3.98 -4.02 -14.62
C VAL A 63 -3.75 -2.57 -14.19
N LEU A 64 -3.24 -2.39 -12.97
CA LEU A 64 -2.91 -1.07 -12.46
C LEU A 64 -1.44 -0.76 -12.67
N GLU A 65 -1.14 0.48 -13.00
CA GLU A 65 0.19 1.03 -12.88
C GLU A 65 0.29 1.76 -11.54
N VAL A 66 1.21 1.31 -10.70
CA VAL A 66 1.40 1.89 -9.37
C VAL A 66 2.75 2.55 -9.26
N PRO A 67 2.86 3.67 -8.51
CA PRO A 67 4.14 4.31 -8.31
C PRO A 67 5.05 3.45 -7.45
N THR A 68 6.35 3.55 -7.68
CA THR A 68 7.37 2.97 -6.81
C THR A 68 8.23 4.08 -6.22
N ILE A 69 8.85 3.80 -5.07
CA ILE A 69 9.61 4.83 -4.34
C ILE A 69 10.80 5.39 -5.14
N GLY A 70 11.31 4.62 -6.08
CA GLY A 70 12.41 5.06 -6.95
C GLY A 70 11.99 5.98 -8.10
N GLY A 71 10.70 6.36 -8.18
CA GLY A 71 10.15 7.19 -9.25
C GLY A 71 9.69 6.43 -10.49
N GLY A 72 9.79 5.13 -10.48
CA GLY A 72 9.30 4.27 -11.54
C GLY A 72 7.84 3.86 -11.33
N LYS A 73 7.39 2.96 -12.21
CA LYS A 73 6.04 2.37 -12.14
C LYS A 73 6.15 0.85 -12.15
N ALA A 74 5.24 0.20 -11.45
CA ALA A 74 5.09 -1.25 -11.49
C ALA A 74 3.67 -1.61 -11.91
N LYS A 75 3.51 -2.73 -12.60
CA LYS A 75 2.20 -3.21 -13.00
C LYS A 75 1.70 -4.25 -12.00
N VAL A 76 0.45 -4.10 -11.58
CA VAL A 76 -0.21 -5.04 -10.66
C VAL A 76 -1.48 -5.55 -11.33
N LYS A 77 -1.58 -6.85 -11.46
CA LYS A 77 -2.80 -7.49 -11.98
C LYS A 77 -3.82 -7.60 -10.86
N ILE A 78 -4.98 -7.00 -11.06
CA ILE A 78 -6.13 -7.06 -10.15
C ILE A 78 -7.11 -8.09 -10.72
N PRO A 79 -7.29 -9.24 -10.07
CA PRO A 79 -8.25 -10.24 -10.53
C PRO A 79 -9.69 -9.72 -10.48
N ALA A 80 -10.54 -10.23 -11.36
CA ALA A 80 -11.98 -9.95 -11.31
C ALA A 80 -12.55 -10.40 -9.96
N GLY A 81 -13.43 -9.58 -9.38
CA GLY A 81 -14.04 -9.86 -8.09
C GLY A 81 -13.17 -9.52 -6.89
N THR A 82 -12.10 -8.74 -7.07
CA THR A 82 -11.24 -8.29 -5.98
C THR A 82 -12.05 -7.44 -4.99
N GLN A 83 -12.01 -7.83 -3.73
CA GLN A 83 -12.72 -7.14 -2.67
C GLN A 83 -11.89 -6.00 -2.09
N THR A 84 -12.58 -4.97 -1.57
CA THR A 84 -11.89 -3.89 -0.85
C THR A 84 -11.11 -4.44 0.34
N GLY A 85 -9.92 -3.91 0.57
CA GLY A 85 -9.01 -4.38 1.61
C GLY A 85 -8.05 -5.48 1.17
N LYS A 86 -8.17 -6.00 -0.05
CA LYS A 86 -7.22 -6.98 -0.57
C LYS A 86 -5.83 -6.37 -0.67
N GLN A 87 -4.82 -7.10 -0.19
CA GLN A 87 -3.44 -6.67 -0.21
C GLN A 87 -2.65 -7.43 -1.28
N PHE A 88 -1.83 -6.69 -2.02
CA PHE A 88 -0.93 -7.23 -3.04
C PHE A 88 0.50 -6.90 -2.62
N ARG A 89 1.41 -7.85 -2.81
CA ARG A 89 2.82 -7.71 -2.49
C ARG A 89 3.65 -7.60 -3.77
N LEU A 90 4.45 -6.56 -3.86
CA LEU A 90 5.46 -6.40 -4.91
C LEU A 90 6.83 -6.59 -4.28
N ARG A 91 7.48 -7.68 -4.61
CA ARG A 91 8.80 -8.01 -4.08
C ARG A 91 9.85 -7.02 -4.58
N ASP A 92 10.76 -6.65 -3.70
CA ASP A 92 11.91 -5.81 -3.98
C ASP A 92 11.56 -4.38 -4.42
N LYS A 93 10.34 -3.92 -4.14
CA LYS A 93 9.88 -2.56 -4.45
C LYS A 93 9.72 -1.69 -3.19
N GLY A 94 10.21 -2.14 -2.06
CA GLY A 94 10.29 -1.38 -0.82
C GLY A 94 11.54 -0.50 -0.76
N MET A 95 11.97 -0.24 0.47
CA MET A 95 13.17 0.55 0.72
C MET A 95 14.44 -0.29 0.56
N PRO A 96 15.55 0.34 0.18
CA PRO A 96 16.84 -0.35 0.23
C PRO A 96 17.14 -0.80 1.66
N ILE A 97 17.71 -1.98 1.79
CA ILE A 97 18.18 -2.48 3.09
C ILE A 97 19.59 -1.97 3.32
N MET A 98 19.79 -1.30 4.45
CA MET A 98 21.06 -0.68 4.77
C MET A 98 22.20 -1.72 4.78
N ARG A 99 23.32 -1.38 4.15
CA ARG A 99 24.51 -2.24 4.01
C ARG A 99 24.27 -3.54 3.22
N SER A 100 23.24 -3.57 2.42
CA SER A 100 22.88 -4.69 1.56
C SER A 100 22.57 -4.18 0.16
N ARG A 101 22.51 -5.07 -0.81
CA ARG A 101 22.02 -4.79 -2.16
C ARG A 101 20.54 -5.12 -2.30
N ASP A 102 19.95 -5.63 -1.22
CA ASP A 102 18.56 -6.07 -1.22
C ASP A 102 17.61 -4.90 -0.93
N TYR A 103 16.37 -5.12 -1.25
CA TYR A 103 15.25 -4.19 -1.00
C TYR A 103 14.18 -4.91 -0.22
N GLY A 104 13.44 -4.17 0.59
CA GLY A 104 12.20 -4.65 1.17
C GLY A 104 11.12 -4.73 0.11
N ASP A 105 9.89 -4.97 0.55
CA ASP A 105 8.74 -5.17 -0.32
C ASP A 105 7.79 -3.97 -0.27
N LEU A 106 6.99 -3.84 -1.32
CA LEU A 106 5.89 -2.88 -1.37
C LEU A 106 4.57 -3.64 -1.24
N TYR A 107 3.76 -3.24 -0.26
CA TYR A 107 2.43 -3.79 -0.04
C TYR A 107 1.39 -2.75 -0.45
N ILE A 108 0.48 -3.17 -1.32
CA ILE A 108 -0.58 -2.33 -1.85
C ILE A 108 -1.91 -2.89 -1.38
N ARG A 109 -2.67 -2.07 -0.66
CA ARG A 109 -4.02 -2.43 -0.24
C ARG A 109 -5.02 -1.69 -1.11
N VAL A 110 -5.84 -2.42 -1.86
CA VAL A 110 -6.85 -1.80 -2.71
C VAL A 110 -8.09 -1.44 -1.90
N ILE A 111 -8.57 -0.23 -2.14
CA ILE A 111 -9.80 0.28 -1.52
C ILE A 111 -10.75 0.63 -2.66
N THR A 112 -11.89 0.00 -2.70
CA THR A 112 -12.88 0.31 -3.74
C THR A 112 -13.63 1.59 -3.40
N GLU A 113 -13.68 2.50 -4.37
CA GLU A 113 -14.45 3.72 -4.23
C GLU A 113 -15.78 3.57 -4.92
N VAL A 114 -16.86 3.78 -4.18
CA VAL A 114 -18.20 3.79 -4.74
C VAL A 114 -18.40 5.13 -5.46
N PRO A 115 -18.93 5.13 -6.70
CA PRO A 115 -19.18 6.38 -7.41
C PRO A 115 -20.12 7.30 -6.63
N ILE A 116 -19.70 8.55 -6.48
CA ILE A 116 -20.47 9.55 -5.72
C ILE A 116 -21.44 10.31 -6.63
N SER A 117 -21.05 10.55 -7.89
CA SER A 117 -21.81 11.35 -8.84
C SER A 117 -21.89 10.61 -10.18
N LEU A 118 -23.09 10.18 -10.51
CA LEU A 118 -23.37 9.45 -11.74
C LEU A 118 -24.04 10.38 -12.77
N ASN A 119 -23.58 10.33 -14.01
CA ASN A 119 -24.35 10.92 -15.10
C ASN A 119 -25.54 10.01 -15.47
N LYS A 120 -26.38 10.48 -16.38
CA LYS A 120 -27.62 9.76 -16.77
C LYS A 120 -27.32 8.36 -17.30
N GLU A 121 -26.35 8.25 -18.19
CA GLU A 121 -25.98 6.98 -18.80
C GLU A 121 -25.42 5.98 -17.79
N GLN A 122 -24.54 6.44 -16.92
CA GLN A 122 -23.97 5.60 -15.84
C GLN A 122 -25.06 5.11 -14.89
N LYS A 123 -26.00 5.97 -14.55
CA LYS A 123 -27.11 5.61 -13.69
C LYS A 123 -27.98 4.52 -14.33
N GLU A 124 -28.31 4.67 -15.60
CA GLU A 124 -29.09 3.68 -16.35
C GLU A 124 -28.39 2.32 -16.39
N LEU A 125 -27.06 2.31 -16.62
CA LEU A 125 -26.28 1.10 -16.64
C LEU A 125 -26.25 0.39 -15.28
N LEU A 126 -26.09 1.15 -14.20
CA LEU A 126 -26.10 0.57 -12.85
C LEU A 126 -27.49 0.10 -12.43
N GLU A 127 -28.56 0.79 -12.82
CA GLU A 127 -29.93 0.34 -12.60
C GLU A 127 -30.17 -1.01 -13.30
N LYS A 128 -29.71 -1.13 -14.54
CA LYS A 128 -29.80 -2.39 -15.28
C LYS A 128 -29.00 -3.49 -14.61
N PHE A 129 -27.78 -3.20 -14.19
CA PHE A 129 -26.94 -4.14 -13.45
C PHE A 129 -27.65 -4.63 -12.18
N ARG A 130 -28.25 -3.70 -11.42
CA ARG A 130 -28.99 -4.05 -10.20
C ARG A 130 -30.12 -5.04 -10.46
N THR A 131 -30.84 -4.90 -11.57
CA THR A 131 -31.92 -5.83 -11.94
C THR A 131 -31.42 -7.23 -12.29
N LEU A 132 -30.16 -7.33 -12.73
CA LEU A 132 -29.55 -8.60 -13.11
C LEU A 132 -28.82 -9.30 -11.96
N GLU A 133 -28.62 -8.62 -10.85
CA GLU A 133 -27.92 -9.21 -9.69
C GLU A 133 -28.69 -10.42 -9.14
N ASN A 134 -27.95 -11.43 -8.73
CA ASN A 134 -28.51 -12.64 -8.14
C ASN A 134 -27.57 -13.19 -7.05
N ASN A 135 -27.92 -14.32 -6.47
CA ASN A 135 -27.14 -14.92 -5.37
C ASN A 135 -25.70 -15.28 -5.73
N LYS A 136 -25.38 -15.47 -7.00
CA LYS A 136 -24.00 -15.73 -7.46
C LYS A 136 -23.21 -14.46 -7.58
N THR A 137 -23.86 -13.33 -7.87
CA THR A 137 -23.20 -12.04 -7.99
C THR A 137 -22.59 -11.60 -6.65
N THR A 138 -23.34 -11.73 -5.58
CA THR A 138 -22.95 -11.26 -4.25
C THR A 138 -23.22 -12.34 -3.19
N PRO A 139 -22.35 -13.37 -3.10
CA PRO A 139 -22.59 -14.50 -2.20
C PRO A 139 -22.58 -14.12 -0.72
N ASN A 140 -21.83 -13.08 -0.34
CA ASN A 140 -21.80 -12.63 1.06
C ASN A 140 -23.13 -12.01 1.49
N ILE A 141 -23.80 -11.31 0.61
CA ILE A 141 -25.15 -10.77 0.88
C ILE A 141 -26.11 -11.94 1.09
N ARG A 142 -26.08 -12.94 0.21
CA ARG A 142 -26.91 -14.14 0.35
C ARG A 142 -26.65 -14.84 1.68
N ASN A 143 -25.39 -15.07 2.04
CA ASN A 143 -25.03 -15.76 3.27
C ASN A 143 -25.51 -15.01 4.51
N PHE A 144 -25.39 -13.69 4.50
CA PHE A 144 -25.88 -12.86 5.59
C PHE A 144 -27.39 -13.02 5.78
N PHE A 145 -28.18 -12.93 4.71
CA PHE A 145 -29.63 -13.04 4.80
C PHE A 145 -30.10 -14.45 5.17
N GLU A 146 -29.38 -15.48 4.76
CA GLU A 146 -29.66 -16.84 5.22
C GLU A 146 -29.45 -16.98 6.72
N LYS A 147 -28.40 -16.43 7.26
CA LYS A 147 -28.14 -16.39 8.71
C LYS A 147 -29.19 -15.60 9.45
N ALA A 148 -29.59 -14.44 8.92
CA ALA A 148 -30.64 -13.60 9.49
C ALA A 148 -31.99 -14.32 9.54
N LYS A 149 -32.36 -15.04 8.48
CA LYS A 149 -33.57 -15.86 8.44
C LYS A 149 -33.56 -16.94 9.52
N ASN A 150 -32.45 -17.63 9.68
CA ASN A 150 -32.30 -18.68 10.69
C ASN A 150 -32.43 -18.10 12.11
N PHE A 151 -31.87 -16.92 12.34
CA PHE A 151 -31.99 -16.21 13.62
C PHE A 151 -33.44 -15.83 13.92
N TRP A 152 -34.17 -15.32 12.93
CA TRP A 152 -35.57 -14.90 13.11
C TRP A 152 -36.53 -16.07 13.29
N LYS A 153 -36.17 -17.27 12.84
CA LYS A 153 -36.98 -18.47 13.02
C LYS A 153 -36.81 -19.15 14.36
N SER A 154 -35.72 -18.88 15.06
CA SER A 154 -35.41 -19.50 16.36
C SER A 154 -36.06 -18.85 17.57
#